data_e962cfa34fedd0fd80e1eeba2812599d
#
_entry.id   e962cfa34fedd0fd80e1eeba2812599d
#
_cell.length_a   1.000
_cell.length_b   1.000
_cell.length_c   1.000
_cell.angle_alpha   90.00
_cell.angle_beta   90.00
_cell.angle_gamma   90.00
#
_symmetry.space_group_name_H-M   'P 1'
#
loop_
_entity.id
_entity.type
_entity.pdbx_description
1 polymer ?
#
loop_
_entity_poly.entity_id
_entity_poly.type
_entity_poly.pdbx_seq_one_letter_code
_entity_poly.pdbx_strand_id
1 'polypeptide(L)'
;MRSVKIRVLQFSTTTLLLGGLFGCGHVAQSGLGLFNNRSVPITSISDLQQSYEGNPTVYLEGKVASQAPFVGSGAYELRDATGKIWVFTSQNLPDRGDEVLIKGKVQYQSIPFAGKDLGEVFLQQQEQLERKPAKKGVPLLPEGSYEK
;
A
#
# COMPACT_ATOMS: atom_id res chain seq x y z
N MET A 1 -25.47 -50.93 -57.38
CA MET A 1 -25.40 -49.55 -56.87
C MET A 1 -26.41 -49.45 -55.75
N ARG A 2 -25.93 -49.47 -54.50
CA ARG A 2 -26.81 -49.46 -53.33
C ARG A 2 -26.66 -48.12 -52.65
N SER A 3 -27.73 -47.32 -52.69
CA SER A 3 -27.84 -46.06 -52.00
C SER A 3 -28.02 -46.31 -50.52
N VAL A 4 -27.07 -45.84 -49.69
CA VAL A 4 -27.19 -45.85 -48.24
C VAL A 4 -27.84 -44.56 -47.84
N LYS A 5 -29.05 -44.61 -47.30
CA LYS A 5 -29.76 -43.49 -46.67
C LYS A 5 -29.29 -43.36 -45.23
N ILE A 6 -28.52 -42.33 -44.95
CA ILE A 6 -28.13 -41.95 -43.57
C ILE A 6 -29.29 -41.19 -42.95
N ARG A 7 -29.92 -41.77 -41.92
CA ARG A 7 -30.91 -41.10 -41.09
C ARG A 7 -30.14 -40.27 -40.06
N VAL A 8 -30.25 -38.98 -40.21
CA VAL A 8 -29.78 -38.03 -39.21
C VAL A 8 -30.73 -38.06 -38.03
N LEU A 9 -30.30 -38.60 -36.90
CA LEU A 9 -31.02 -38.56 -35.63
C LEU A 9 -30.73 -37.22 -34.95
N GLN A 10 -31.73 -36.35 -34.90
CA GLN A 10 -31.65 -35.09 -34.15
C GLN A 10 -31.78 -35.41 -32.66
N PHE A 11 -30.70 -35.37 -31.95
CA PHE A 11 -30.73 -35.28 -30.46
C PHE A 11 -30.75 -33.81 -30.05
N SER A 12 -31.94 -33.40 -29.63
CA SER A 12 -32.15 -32.11 -28.99
C SER A 12 -31.62 -32.22 -27.57
N THR A 13 -30.40 -31.78 -27.35
CA THR A 13 -29.85 -31.65 -25.99
C THR A 13 -30.05 -30.24 -25.52
N THR A 14 -31.06 -30.07 -24.68
CA THR A 14 -31.30 -28.85 -23.87
C THR A 14 -30.18 -28.78 -22.83
N THR A 15 -29.14 -28.04 -23.11
CA THR A 15 -28.06 -27.76 -22.15
C THR A 15 -28.47 -26.60 -21.27
N LEU A 16 -28.85 -26.91 -20.05
CA LEU A 16 -29.10 -25.95 -18.95
C LEU A 16 -27.75 -25.35 -18.51
N LEU A 17 -27.45 -24.14 -18.95
CA LEU A 17 -26.29 -23.37 -18.52
C LEU A 17 -26.50 -22.82 -17.12
N LEU A 18 -26.10 -23.57 -16.09
CA LEU A 18 -25.83 -22.99 -14.77
C LEU A 18 -24.49 -22.24 -14.88
N GLY A 19 -24.57 -20.94 -15.13
CA GLY A 19 -23.46 -20.03 -15.06
C GLY A 19 -22.98 -19.89 -13.63
N GLY A 20 -21.91 -20.63 -13.29
CA GLY A 20 -21.15 -20.40 -12.06
C GLY A 20 -20.37 -19.09 -12.18
N LEU A 21 -20.86 -18.04 -11.55
CA LEU A 21 -20.12 -16.80 -11.32
C LEU A 21 -19.06 -17.03 -10.23
N PHE A 22 -17.94 -17.63 -10.58
CA PHE A 22 -16.72 -17.51 -9.79
C PHE A 22 -16.05 -16.19 -10.18
N GLY A 23 -16.64 -15.10 -9.73
CA GLY A 23 -15.97 -13.82 -9.65
C GLY A 23 -14.94 -13.85 -8.54
N CYS A 24 -13.71 -14.28 -8.82
CA CYS A 24 -12.55 -13.93 -8.00
C CYS A 24 -12.27 -12.45 -8.19
N GLY A 25 -13.13 -11.61 -7.62
CA GLY A 25 -12.82 -10.23 -7.34
C GLY A 25 -11.77 -10.22 -6.25
N HIS A 26 -10.50 -10.13 -6.65
CA HIS A 26 -9.43 -9.75 -5.73
C HIS A 26 -9.61 -8.28 -5.41
N VAL A 27 -10.60 -7.99 -4.58
CA VAL A 27 -10.73 -6.69 -3.95
C VAL A 27 -9.66 -6.69 -2.85
N ALA A 28 -8.46 -6.31 -3.22
CA ALA A 28 -7.48 -5.83 -2.25
C ALA A 28 -8.07 -4.52 -1.68
N GLN A 29 -9.00 -4.67 -0.76
CA GLN A 29 -9.52 -3.58 0.05
C GLN A 29 -8.45 -3.26 1.08
N SER A 30 -7.36 -2.62 0.63
CA SER A 30 -6.42 -1.97 1.51
C SER A 30 -7.17 -0.86 2.23
N GLY A 31 -7.67 -1.18 3.42
CA GLY A 31 -8.38 -0.24 4.25
C GLY A 31 -7.52 0.97 4.58
N LEU A 32 -8.21 2.07 4.72
CA LEU A 32 -7.87 3.43 5.12
C LEU A 32 -7.80 4.40 3.93
N GLY A 33 -8.81 4.41 3.07
CA GLY A 33 -9.03 5.50 2.13
C GLY A 33 -9.40 6.80 2.86
N LEU A 34 -8.45 7.41 3.55
CA LEU A 34 -8.64 8.69 4.22
C LEU A 34 -8.44 9.88 3.27
N PHE A 35 -7.87 9.64 2.09
CA PHE A 35 -7.62 10.65 1.05
C PHE A 35 -8.57 10.47 -0.14
N ASN A 36 -9.84 10.65 0.09
CA ASN A 36 -10.96 10.23 -0.77
C ASN A 36 -11.14 11.06 -2.06
N ASN A 37 -10.14 11.81 -2.55
CA ASN A 37 -10.34 12.67 -3.72
C ASN A 37 -9.15 12.76 -4.70
N ARG A 38 -8.22 11.81 -4.71
CA ARG A 38 -7.15 11.78 -5.71
C ARG A 38 -7.06 10.43 -6.41
N SER A 39 -7.13 10.46 -7.74
CA SER A 39 -7.01 9.28 -8.61
C SER A 39 -5.55 8.88 -8.82
N VAL A 40 -4.72 8.86 -7.76
CA VAL A 40 -3.36 8.35 -7.85
C VAL A 40 -3.33 6.87 -7.45
N PRO A 41 -2.61 6.02 -8.19
CA PRO A 41 -2.52 4.60 -7.86
C PRO A 41 -1.65 4.41 -6.61
N ILE A 42 -2.27 4.14 -5.47
CA ILE A 42 -1.56 3.83 -4.22
C ILE A 42 -0.97 2.43 -4.30
N THR A 43 0.31 2.30 -4.01
CA THR A 43 1.02 1.02 -3.95
C THR A 43 1.09 0.57 -2.49
N SER A 44 0.93 -0.73 -2.22
CA SER A 44 1.11 -1.28 -0.88
C SER A 44 2.61 -1.46 -0.56
N ILE A 45 2.97 -1.36 0.72
CA ILE A 45 4.37 -1.54 1.14
C ILE A 45 4.84 -2.98 0.86
N SER A 46 3.97 -3.98 1.03
CA SER A 46 4.32 -5.37 0.72
C SER A 46 4.65 -5.59 -0.75
N ASP A 47 3.93 -4.93 -1.66
CA ASP A 47 4.18 -5.05 -3.10
C ASP A 47 5.53 -4.44 -3.49
N LEU A 48 5.90 -3.32 -2.84
CA LEU A 48 7.20 -2.70 -3.04
C LEU A 48 8.36 -3.60 -2.62
N GLN A 49 8.23 -4.28 -1.50
CA GLN A 49 9.26 -5.18 -1.00
C GLN A 49 9.46 -6.40 -1.90
N GLN A 50 8.46 -6.75 -2.71
CA GLN A 50 8.52 -7.85 -3.67
C GLN A 50 8.93 -7.41 -5.09
N SER A 51 8.74 -6.13 -5.44
CA SER A 51 8.90 -5.60 -6.80
C SER A 51 9.62 -4.25 -6.82
N TYR A 52 10.86 -4.21 -6.32
CA TYR A 52 11.67 -2.99 -6.26
C TYR A 52 12.59 -2.79 -7.49
N GLU A 53 12.60 -3.72 -8.43
CA GLU A 53 13.48 -3.67 -9.59
C GLU A 53 13.20 -2.43 -10.46
N GLY A 54 14.27 -1.82 -10.98
CA GLY A 54 14.18 -0.65 -11.84
C GLY A 54 13.92 0.68 -11.11
N ASN A 55 13.93 0.69 -9.78
CA ASN A 55 13.73 1.90 -8.96
C ASN A 55 12.47 2.71 -9.36
N PRO A 56 11.28 2.11 -9.33
CA PRO A 56 10.07 2.77 -9.77
C PRO A 56 9.71 3.97 -8.89
N THR A 57 8.99 4.92 -9.47
CA THR A 57 8.34 6.00 -8.71
C THR A 57 6.93 5.55 -8.35
N VAL A 58 6.59 5.65 -7.07
CA VAL A 58 5.33 5.15 -6.50
C VAL A 58 4.67 6.17 -5.60
N TYR A 59 3.39 5.94 -5.30
CA TYR A 59 2.63 6.68 -4.30
C TYR A 59 2.34 5.74 -3.12
N LEU A 60 2.71 6.18 -1.92
CA LEU A 60 2.43 5.47 -0.67
C LEU A 60 1.56 6.31 0.24
N GLU A 61 0.62 5.66 0.87
CA GLU A 61 -0.20 6.20 1.94
C GLU A 61 0.06 5.40 3.22
N GLY A 62 0.24 6.07 4.34
CA GLY A 62 0.45 5.38 5.60
C GLY A 62 0.58 6.31 6.78
N LYS A 63 0.82 5.67 7.94
CA LYS A 63 1.01 6.34 9.22
C LYS A 63 2.48 6.35 9.61
N VAL A 64 2.95 7.50 10.10
CA VAL A 64 4.31 7.67 10.61
C VAL A 64 4.44 6.96 11.96
N ALA A 65 5.28 5.94 12.02
CA ALA A 65 5.51 5.15 13.23
C ALA A 65 6.70 5.69 14.05
N SER A 66 7.78 6.09 13.38
CA SER A 66 8.98 6.64 14.02
C SER A 66 9.68 7.66 13.12
N GLN A 67 10.60 8.42 13.70
CA GLN A 67 11.39 9.46 13.04
C GLN A 67 12.86 9.31 13.42
N ALA A 68 13.74 9.66 12.46
CA ALA A 68 15.18 9.79 12.64
C ALA A 68 15.64 11.09 11.96
N PRO A 69 15.71 12.20 12.70
CA PRO A 69 16.18 13.48 12.15
C PRO A 69 17.70 13.46 11.96
N PHE A 70 18.15 14.03 10.82
CA PHE A 70 19.56 14.27 10.50
C PHE A 70 19.79 15.75 10.21
N VAL A 71 21.03 16.17 10.14
CA VAL A 71 21.35 17.55 9.74
C VAL A 71 20.98 17.76 8.27
N GLY A 72 20.00 18.66 8.01
CA GLY A 72 19.54 19.00 6.66
C GLY A 72 18.68 17.95 5.95
N SER A 73 18.33 16.85 6.64
CA SER A 73 17.51 15.77 6.09
C SER A 73 16.88 14.95 7.21
N GLY A 74 16.20 13.86 6.89
CA GLY A 74 15.70 12.93 7.87
C GLY A 74 15.15 11.66 7.25
N ALA A 75 14.82 10.72 8.12
CA ALA A 75 14.09 9.53 7.74
C ALA A 75 12.92 9.31 8.70
N TYR A 76 11.90 8.63 8.22
CA TYR A 76 10.80 8.17 9.04
C TYR A 76 10.31 6.79 8.59
N GLU A 77 9.84 6.00 9.55
CA GLU A 77 9.21 4.72 9.25
C GLU A 77 7.74 4.98 8.92
N LEU A 78 7.35 4.67 7.68
CA LEU A 78 5.98 4.67 7.21
C LEU A 78 5.40 3.28 7.35
N ARG A 79 4.16 3.18 7.85
CA ARG A 79 3.45 1.91 8.04
C ARG A 79 2.06 1.99 7.41
N ASP A 80 1.73 0.96 6.62
CA ASP A 80 0.37 0.69 6.14
C ASP A 80 -0.18 -0.61 6.74
N ALA A 81 -1.29 -1.11 6.21
CA ALA A 81 -1.88 -2.38 6.63
C ALA A 81 -1.06 -3.62 6.22
N THR A 82 -0.12 -3.48 5.30
CA THR A 82 0.63 -4.57 4.67
C THR A 82 2.06 -4.69 5.17
N GLY A 83 2.65 -3.60 5.69
CA GLY A 83 4.03 -3.60 6.15
C GLY A 83 4.53 -2.25 6.63
N LYS A 84 5.85 -2.12 6.62
CA LYS A 84 6.58 -0.92 7.00
C LYS A 84 7.77 -0.71 6.08
N ILE A 85 8.12 0.56 5.85
CA ILE A 85 9.25 0.97 5.01
C ILE A 85 9.90 2.25 5.56
N TRP A 86 11.22 2.36 5.43
CA TRP A 86 11.91 3.60 5.71
C TRP A 86 11.77 4.58 4.54
N VAL A 87 11.47 5.81 4.85
CA VAL A 87 11.35 6.92 3.89
C VAL A 87 12.38 7.97 4.24
N PHE A 88 13.28 8.27 3.31
CA PHE A 88 14.26 9.33 3.42
C PHE A 88 13.73 10.60 2.76
N THR A 89 13.90 11.74 3.42
CA THR A 89 13.43 13.03 2.94
C THR A 89 14.40 14.15 3.26
N SER A 90 14.48 15.14 2.38
CA SER A 90 15.10 16.44 2.63
C SER A 90 14.07 17.53 2.97
N GLN A 91 12.80 17.15 3.05
CA GLN A 91 11.72 18.04 3.44
C GLN A 91 11.47 17.98 4.96
N ASN A 92 10.50 18.74 5.44
CA ASN A 92 10.10 18.70 6.85
C ASN A 92 9.58 17.30 7.20
N LEU A 93 10.12 16.74 8.29
CA LEU A 93 9.66 15.44 8.79
C LEU A 93 8.19 15.53 9.26
N PRO A 94 7.35 14.57 8.86
CA PRO A 94 6.03 14.45 9.46
C PRO A 94 6.13 13.92 10.89
N ASP A 95 5.22 14.33 11.78
CA ASP A 95 5.23 13.89 13.18
C ASP A 95 4.77 12.44 13.34
N ARG A 96 5.20 11.82 14.43
CA ARG A 96 4.74 10.46 14.76
C ARG A 96 3.22 10.45 14.93
N GLY A 97 2.58 9.51 14.27
CA GLY A 97 1.13 9.35 14.26
C GLY A 97 0.43 10.10 13.14
N ASP A 98 1.14 10.98 12.42
CA ASP A 98 0.57 11.60 11.23
C ASP A 98 0.29 10.57 10.14
N GLU A 99 -0.74 10.84 9.37
CA GLU A 99 -1.02 10.11 8.14
C GLU A 99 -0.56 10.94 6.95
N VAL A 100 0.20 10.32 6.06
CA VAL A 100 0.78 11.01 4.91
C VAL A 100 0.50 10.25 3.62
N LEU A 101 0.32 11.02 2.55
CA LEU A 101 0.35 10.55 1.17
C LEU A 101 1.58 11.16 0.50
N ILE A 102 2.48 10.32 0.04
CA ILE A 102 3.76 10.73 -0.52
C ILE A 102 3.99 10.10 -1.90
N LYS A 103 4.78 10.81 -2.70
CA LYS A 103 5.39 10.31 -3.93
C LYS A 103 6.88 10.12 -3.68
N GLY A 104 7.40 8.97 -4.07
CA GLY A 104 8.81 8.68 -3.88
C GLY A 104 9.36 7.68 -4.88
N LYS A 105 10.68 7.60 -4.92
CA LYS A 105 11.42 6.65 -5.74
C LYS A 105 11.87 5.50 -4.86
N VAL A 106 11.56 4.27 -5.27
CA VAL A 106 12.01 3.07 -4.59
C VAL A 106 13.50 2.90 -4.80
N GLN A 107 14.22 2.54 -3.74
CA GLN A 107 15.65 2.28 -3.74
C GLN A 107 15.91 0.97 -3.01
N TYR A 108 16.95 0.27 -3.42
CA TYR A 108 17.45 -0.90 -2.72
C TYR A 108 18.91 -0.68 -2.35
N GLN A 109 19.25 -0.92 -1.09
CA GLN A 109 20.62 -0.91 -0.60
C GLN A 109 21.06 -2.34 -0.30
N SER A 110 21.95 -2.88 -1.13
CA SER A 110 22.58 -4.18 -0.87
C SER A 110 23.55 -4.08 0.31
N ILE A 111 23.46 -5.04 1.21
CA ILE A 111 24.34 -5.19 2.38
C ILE A 111 24.87 -6.63 2.39
N PRO A 112 25.96 -6.92 1.65
CA PRO A 112 26.53 -8.27 1.62
C PRO A 112 27.17 -8.61 2.98
N PHE A 113 26.68 -9.69 3.59
CA PHE A 113 27.22 -10.20 4.85
C PHE A 113 27.26 -11.74 4.84
N ALA A 114 28.42 -12.31 5.08
CA ALA A 114 28.63 -13.76 5.19
C ALA A 114 28.03 -14.56 4.00
N GLY A 115 28.17 -14.04 2.77
CA GLY A 115 27.66 -14.68 1.54
C GLY A 115 26.15 -14.56 1.32
N LYS A 116 25.45 -13.76 2.13
CA LYS A 116 24.04 -13.39 1.97
C LYS A 116 23.92 -11.90 1.76
N ASP A 117 22.90 -11.48 1.01
CA ASP A 117 22.52 -10.08 0.93
C ASP A 117 21.45 -9.80 1.99
N LEU A 118 21.78 -8.96 2.95
CA LEU A 118 20.88 -8.46 3.99
C LEU A 118 20.33 -7.07 3.62
N GLY A 119 20.34 -6.72 2.35
CA GLY A 119 19.91 -5.44 1.85
C GLY A 119 18.44 -5.13 2.15
N GLU A 120 18.12 -3.87 2.11
CA GLU A 120 16.79 -3.36 2.46
C GLU A 120 16.27 -2.42 1.40
N VAL A 121 14.96 -2.51 1.15
CA VAL A 121 14.22 -1.59 0.30
C VAL A 121 13.82 -0.37 1.11
N PHE A 122 14.04 0.82 0.57
CA PHE A 122 13.61 2.08 1.17
C PHE A 122 13.04 3.02 0.11
N LEU A 123 12.35 4.06 0.54
CA LEU A 123 11.79 5.08 -0.34
C LEU A 123 12.57 6.38 -0.20
N GLN A 124 12.99 6.96 -1.34
CA GLN A 124 13.45 8.34 -1.40
C GLN A 124 12.26 9.24 -1.71
N GLN A 125 11.78 9.99 -0.75
CA GLN A 125 10.68 10.92 -0.93
C GLN A 125 11.05 12.02 -1.92
N GLN A 126 10.17 12.23 -2.90
CA GLN A 126 10.24 13.33 -3.86
C GLN A 126 9.27 14.44 -3.48
N GLU A 127 8.07 14.06 -3.05
CA GLU A 127 7.00 15.00 -2.73
C GLU A 127 6.10 14.46 -1.62
N GLN A 128 5.67 15.33 -0.72
CA GLN A 128 4.59 15.05 0.22
C GLN A 128 3.31 15.70 -0.33
N LEU A 129 2.36 14.87 -0.75
CA LEU A 129 1.12 15.31 -1.39
C LEU A 129 0.08 15.73 -0.37
N GLU A 130 -0.05 14.95 0.70
CA GLU A 130 -1.00 15.23 1.80
C GLU A 130 -0.38 14.84 3.13
N ARG A 131 -0.80 15.58 4.19
CA ARG A 131 -0.48 15.27 5.58
C ARG A 131 -1.70 15.56 6.44
N LYS A 132 -2.12 14.58 7.22
CA LYS A 132 -3.13 14.71 8.25
C LYS A 132 -2.45 14.55 9.61
N PRO A 133 -2.39 15.60 10.44
CA PRO A 133 -1.81 15.50 11.77
C PRO A 133 -2.52 14.46 12.61
N ALA A 134 -1.75 13.75 13.45
CA ALA A 134 -2.32 12.87 14.46
C ALA A 134 -3.31 13.68 15.31
N LYS A 135 -4.47 13.11 15.61
CA LYS A 135 -5.39 13.69 16.58
C LYS A 135 -4.64 13.73 17.92
N LYS A 136 -4.17 14.91 18.33
CA LYS A 136 -3.67 15.12 19.69
C LYS A 136 -4.84 14.83 20.61
N GLY A 137 -4.73 13.82 21.47
CA GLY A 137 -5.71 13.58 22.52
C GLY A 137 -5.92 14.91 23.25
N VAL A 138 -7.18 15.33 23.37
CA VAL A 138 -7.52 16.49 24.21
C VAL A 138 -6.93 16.19 25.58
N PRO A 139 -6.04 17.03 26.16
CA PRO A 139 -5.60 16.84 27.51
C PRO A 139 -6.86 16.78 28.38
N LEU A 140 -7.06 15.71 29.12
CA LEU A 140 -8.07 15.70 30.17
C LEU A 140 -7.72 16.87 31.06
N LEU A 141 -8.57 17.92 31.07
CA LEU A 141 -8.45 19.00 32.01
C LEU A 141 -8.48 18.34 33.38
N PRO A 142 -7.53 18.65 34.29
CA PRO A 142 -7.63 18.15 35.64
C PRO A 142 -8.98 18.60 36.21
N GLU A 143 -9.80 17.64 36.64
CA GLU A 143 -11.06 17.92 37.32
C GLU A 143 -10.77 18.90 38.44
N GLY A 144 -11.43 20.04 38.32
CA GLY A 144 -11.24 21.14 39.28
C GLY A 144 -11.49 20.66 40.67
N SER A 145 -10.49 20.89 41.55
CA SER A 145 -10.66 20.94 42.95
C SER A 145 -11.74 21.99 43.31
N TYR A 146 -12.94 21.50 43.60
CA TYR A 146 -13.93 22.32 44.28
C TYR A 146 -13.44 22.48 45.73
N GLU A 147 -12.68 23.49 45.99
CA GLU A 147 -12.47 23.96 47.35
C GLU A 147 -13.65 24.80 47.76
N LYS A 148 -14.17 24.46 48.95
CA LYS A 148 -15.24 25.12 49.64
C LYS A 148 -14.88 26.54 50.04
#